data_2c76ec082798c40e3c35067f4baf1cb9
#
_entry.id   2c76ec082798c40e3c35067f4baf1cb9
#
_cell.length_a   1.000
_cell.length_b   1.000
_cell.length_c   1.000
_cell.angle_alpha   90.00
_cell.angle_beta   90.00
_cell.angle_gamma   90.00
#
_symmetry.space_group_name_H-M   'P 1'
#
loop_
_entity.id
_entity.type
_entity.pdbx_description
1 polymer ?
#
loop_
_entity_poly.entity_id
_entity_poly.type
_entity_poly.pdbx_seq_one_letter_code
_entity_poly.pdbx_strand_id
1 'polypeptide(L)'
;MLFRSQQMRQKDVLIGGEESGGIGFRSHIPERDGVLANLMLLELLAVTGKKLSRLLTELQAEFGKSVYDRIDMHYPLEKRDRFIESLRNDPPKDLLGSPLAEMKTFDGVKYLAEDGSWLMFRTSGTEPIIRIYSEAGSAPRVKKLLEYGRQRALAL
;
A
#
# COMPACT_ATOMS: atom_id res chain seq x y z
N MET A 1 6.37 8.10 -14.94
CA MET A 1 5.44 6.95 -15.23
C MET A 1 5.17 6.27 -13.90
N LEU A 2 3.92 5.99 -13.59
CA LEU A 2 3.57 5.30 -12.34
C LEU A 2 4.08 3.86 -12.36
N PHE A 3 4.57 3.37 -11.22
CA PHE A 3 5.11 2.01 -11.08
C PHE A 3 4.12 0.93 -11.57
N ARG A 4 2.83 1.06 -11.26
CA ARG A 4 1.77 0.16 -11.72
C ARG A 4 1.73 0.05 -13.25
N SER A 5 1.69 1.17 -13.97
CA SER A 5 1.65 1.19 -15.44
C SER A 5 2.89 0.54 -16.06
N GLN A 6 4.05 0.71 -15.43
CA GLN A 6 5.28 0.04 -15.85
C GLN A 6 5.19 -1.47 -15.69
N GLN A 7 4.70 -1.97 -14.54
CA GLN A 7 4.53 -3.40 -14.31
C GLN A 7 3.52 -4.02 -15.29
N MET A 8 2.41 -3.33 -15.56
CA MET A 8 1.38 -3.80 -16.50
C MET A 8 1.87 -3.87 -17.95
N ARG A 9 2.88 -3.06 -18.32
CA ARG A 9 3.50 -3.12 -19.67
C ARG A 9 4.55 -4.21 -19.79
N GLN A 10 5.24 -4.52 -18.69
CA GLN A 10 6.38 -5.45 -18.68
C GLN A 10 6.00 -6.88 -18.30
N LYS A 11 4.88 -7.06 -17.64
CA LYS A 11 4.43 -8.36 -17.11
C LYS A 11 2.98 -8.62 -17.53
N ASP A 12 2.64 -9.90 -17.58
CA ASP A 12 1.27 -10.34 -17.81
C ASP A 12 0.43 -10.16 -16.53
N VAL A 13 -0.03 -8.91 -16.31
CA VAL A 13 -0.81 -8.53 -15.14
C VAL A 13 -2.28 -8.46 -15.50
N LEU A 14 -3.11 -9.27 -14.86
CA LEU A 14 -4.56 -9.32 -15.09
C LEU A 14 -5.26 -8.03 -14.65
N ILE A 15 -4.92 -7.53 -13.45
CA ILE A 15 -5.48 -6.32 -12.85
C ILE A 15 -4.41 -5.62 -12.01
N GLY A 16 -4.33 -4.31 -12.09
CA GLY A 16 -3.46 -3.48 -11.27
C GLY A 16 -4.26 -2.39 -10.57
N GLY A 17 -4.19 -2.34 -9.24
CA GLY A 17 -4.91 -1.37 -8.41
C GLY A 17 -3.98 -0.44 -7.65
N GLU A 18 -4.50 0.73 -7.29
CA GLU A 18 -3.90 1.69 -6.36
C GLU A 18 -4.84 1.87 -5.16
N GLU A 19 -4.30 2.20 -4.00
CA GLU A 19 -5.08 2.43 -2.79
C GLU A 19 -6.07 3.60 -2.95
N SER A 20 -5.79 4.51 -3.89
CA SER A 20 -6.65 5.64 -4.25
C SER A 20 -7.87 5.26 -5.09
N GLY A 21 -8.04 3.96 -5.43
CA GLY A 21 -9.14 3.45 -6.25
C GLY A 21 -8.88 3.50 -7.75
N GLY A 22 -7.68 3.82 -8.19
CA GLY A 22 -7.28 3.75 -9.59
C GLY A 22 -7.04 2.30 -10.01
N ILE A 23 -7.79 1.77 -10.97
CA ILE A 23 -7.71 0.38 -11.42
C ILE A 23 -7.45 0.34 -12.92
N GLY A 24 -6.50 -0.51 -13.35
CA GLY A 24 -6.23 -0.86 -14.74
C GLY A 24 -6.41 -2.35 -14.97
N PHE A 25 -6.83 -2.73 -16.16
CA PHE A 25 -7.14 -4.10 -16.54
C PHE A 25 -6.27 -4.57 -17.70
N ARG A 26 -5.97 -5.89 -17.78
CA ARG A 26 -5.43 -6.52 -18.99
C ARG A 26 -6.35 -6.23 -20.17
N SER A 27 -5.81 -6.13 -21.35
CA SER A 27 -6.55 -5.87 -22.60
C SER A 27 -7.15 -4.46 -22.72
N HIS A 28 -6.80 -3.56 -21.83
CA HIS A 28 -7.09 -2.14 -21.90
C HIS A 28 -5.78 -1.34 -21.84
N ILE A 29 -5.84 -0.02 -21.96
CA ILE A 29 -4.65 0.82 -21.77
C ILE A 29 -4.07 0.58 -20.37
N PRO A 30 -2.74 0.55 -20.18
CA PRO A 30 -2.10 0.28 -18.87
C PRO A 30 -2.16 1.51 -17.95
N GLU A 31 -3.29 2.17 -17.95
CA GLU A 31 -3.63 3.36 -17.15
C GLU A 31 -4.93 3.15 -16.39
N ARG A 32 -5.18 4.05 -15.45
CA ARG A 32 -6.42 4.05 -14.67
C ARG A 32 -7.60 4.47 -15.54
N ASP A 33 -8.64 3.67 -15.52
CA ASP A 33 -9.90 4.00 -16.16
C ASP A 33 -11.05 3.79 -15.18
N GLY A 34 -11.51 4.88 -14.58
CA GLY A 34 -12.58 4.84 -13.58
C GLY A 34 -13.93 4.48 -14.18
N VAL A 35 -14.18 4.81 -15.45
CA VAL A 35 -15.42 4.44 -16.14
C VAL A 35 -15.47 2.94 -16.34
N LEU A 36 -14.42 2.36 -16.93
CA LEU A 36 -14.32 0.92 -17.13
C LEU A 36 -14.38 0.17 -15.80
N ALA A 37 -13.66 0.63 -14.78
CA ALA A 37 -13.67 -0.01 -13.45
C ALA A 37 -15.06 -0.05 -12.83
N ASN A 38 -15.84 1.03 -12.95
CA ASN A 38 -17.22 1.06 -12.46
C ASN A 38 -18.14 0.14 -13.28
N LEU A 39 -17.99 0.09 -14.61
CA LEU A 39 -18.77 -0.81 -15.46
C LEU A 39 -18.50 -2.28 -15.12
N MET A 40 -17.23 -2.67 -14.95
CA MET A 40 -16.87 -4.03 -14.55
C MET A 40 -17.39 -4.39 -13.15
N LEU A 41 -17.41 -3.43 -12.23
CA LEU A 41 -18.02 -3.64 -10.91
C LEU A 41 -19.54 -3.84 -11.00
N LEU A 42 -20.23 -3.06 -11.83
CA LEU A 42 -21.66 -3.24 -12.09
C LEU A 42 -21.98 -4.59 -12.74
N GLU A 43 -21.15 -5.02 -13.72
CA GLU A 43 -21.25 -6.34 -14.33
C GLU A 43 -21.09 -7.45 -13.28
N LEU A 44 -20.07 -7.36 -12.41
CA LEU A 44 -19.86 -8.30 -11.30
C LEU A 44 -21.09 -8.40 -10.39
N LEU A 45 -21.69 -7.27 -10.02
CA LEU A 45 -22.90 -7.25 -9.20
C LEU A 45 -24.09 -7.87 -9.92
N ALA A 46 -24.27 -7.58 -11.21
CA ALA A 46 -25.34 -8.12 -12.03
C ALA A 46 -25.22 -9.62 -12.22
N VAL A 47 -24.04 -10.12 -12.56
CA VAL A 47 -23.75 -11.55 -12.78
C VAL A 47 -23.88 -12.36 -11.49
N THR A 48 -23.38 -11.83 -10.38
CA THR A 48 -23.43 -12.56 -9.10
C THR A 48 -24.75 -12.44 -8.36
N GLY A 49 -25.55 -11.40 -8.62
CA GLY A 49 -26.74 -11.08 -7.87
C GLY A 49 -26.49 -10.73 -6.39
N LYS A 50 -25.24 -10.52 -6.01
CA LYS A 50 -24.82 -10.28 -4.63
C LYS A 50 -24.57 -8.80 -4.36
N LYS A 51 -24.73 -8.38 -3.11
CA LYS A 51 -24.29 -7.06 -2.65
C LYS A 51 -22.74 -7.01 -2.56
N LEU A 52 -22.15 -5.85 -2.83
CA LEU A 52 -20.70 -5.66 -2.75
C LEU A 52 -20.11 -6.04 -1.38
N SER A 53 -20.82 -5.72 -0.29
CA SER A 53 -20.41 -6.12 1.06
C SER A 53 -20.32 -7.65 1.24
N ARG A 54 -21.19 -8.40 0.57
CA ARG A 54 -21.16 -9.86 0.60
C ARG A 54 -19.98 -10.41 -0.16
N LEU A 55 -19.72 -9.88 -1.36
CA LEU A 55 -18.54 -10.24 -2.18
C LEU A 55 -17.25 -9.97 -1.42
N LEU A 56 -17.14 -8.82 -0.75
CA LEU A 56 -15.97 -8.49 0.08
C LEU A 56 -15.81 -9.48 1.25
N THR A 57 -16.91 -9.86 1.91
CA THR A 57 -16.87 -10.85 3.01
C THR A 57 -16.37 -12.22 2.50
N GLU A 58 -16.85 -12.66 1.34
CA GLU A 58 -16.42 -13.91 0.72
C GLU A 58 -14.94 -13.89 0.35
N LEU A 59 -14.48 -12.78 -0.26
CA LEU A 59 -13.07 -12.56 -0.58
C LEU A 59 -12.18 -12.61 0.68
N GLN A 60 -12.60 -11.95 1.75
CA GLN A 60 -11.88 -11.96 3.02
C GLN A 60 -11.90 -13.33 3.71
N ALA A 61 -12.94 -14.13 3.51
CA ALA A 61 -13.00 -15.50 4.03
C ALA A 61 -12.03 -16.42 3.30
N GLU A 62 -11.82 -16.21 2.00
CA GLU A 62 -10.91 -16.99 1.16
C GLU A 62 -9.43 -16.60 1.35
N PHE A 63 -9.13 -15.31 1.34
CA PHE A 63 -7.75 -14.80 1.32
C PHE A 63 -7.26 -14.21 2.65
N GLY A 64 -8.12 -14.17 3.65
CA GLY A 64 -7.83 -13.52 4.93
C GLY A 64 -8.27 -12.06 4.98
N LYS A 65 -8.47 -11.58 6.20
CA LYS A 65 -8.86 -10.18 6.45
C LYS A 65 -7.62 -9.29 6.43
N SER A 66 -7.70 -8.22 5.65
CA SER A 66 -6.69 -7.16 5.61
C SER A 66 -7.34 -5.82 5.97
N VAL A 67 -6.62 -5.02 6.73
CA VAL A 67 -6.96 -3.64 7.08
C VAL A 67 -5.79 -2.76 6.69
N TYR A 68 -6.06 -1.77 5.88
CA TYR A 68 -5.09 -0.79 5.40
C TYR A 68 -5.44 0.60 5.92
N ASP A 69 -4.42 1.40 6.21
CA ASP A 69 -4.56 2.83 6.51
C ASP A 69 -3.24 3.56 6.21
N ARG A 70 -3.29 4.88 6.13
CA ARG A 70 -2.12 5.74 5.94
C ARG A 70 -2.22 7.03 6.72
N ILE A 71 -1.09 7.65 6.98
CA ILE A 71 -0.98 9.02 7.45
C ILE A 71 -0.09 9.81 6.49
N ASP A 72 -0.51 11.04 6.21
CA ASP A 72 0.29 12.03 5.48
C ASP A 72 0.72 13.07 6.52
N MET A 73 2.02 13.36 6.60
CA MET A 73 2.55 14.37 7.52
C MET A 73 3.51 15.32 6.82
N HIS A 74 3.52 16.57 7.28
CA HIS A 74 4.51 17.53 6.81
C HIS A 74 5.92 17.04 7.17
N TYR A 75 6.82 17.07 6.18
CA TYR A 75 8.21 16.65 6.35
C TYR A 75 9.12 17.51 5.48
N PRO A 76 10.12 18.22 6.07
CA PRO A 76 10.99 19.12 5.33
C PRO A 76 11.73 18.40 4.19
N LEU A 77 11.77 19.03 3.01
CA LEU A 77 12.39 18.43 1.82
C LEU A 77 13.89 18.15 2.03
N GLU A 78 14.58 19.02 2.76
CA GLU A 78 16.02 18.89 3.06
C GLU A 78 16.35 17.69 3.97
N LYS A 79 15.39 17.20 4.75
CA LYS A 79 15.56 16.01 5.61
C LYS A 79 15.22 14.71 4.92
N ARG A 80 14.54 14.77 3.78
CA ARG A 80 13.94 13.62 3.09
C ARG A 80 14.94 12.52 2.78
N ASP A 81 16.04 12.86 2.10
CA ASP A 81 16.99 11.87 1.60
C ASP A 81 17.73 11.21 2.77
N ARG A 82 18.12 12.01 3.77
CA ARG A 82 18.72 11.50 5.01
C ARG A 82 17.77 10.54 5.75
N PHE A 83 16.48 10.84 5.78
CA PHE A 83 15.49 9.98 6.41
C PHE A 83 15.36 8.64 5.65
N ILE A 84 15.24 8.66 4.33
CA ILE A 84 15.16 7.43 3.52
C ILE A 84 16.44 6.59 3.67
N GLU A 85 17.61 7.21 3.70
CA GLU A 85 18.87 6.51 3.95
C GLU A 85 18.92 5.88 5.34
N SER A 86 18.46 6.59 6.37
CA SER A 86 18.41 6.03 7.73
C SER A 86 17.52 4.79 7.82
N LEU A 87 16.37 4.80 7.12
CA LEU A 87 15.49 3.64 7.06
C LEU A 87 16.12 2.43 6.38
N ARG A 88 16.96 2.67 5.35
CA ARG A 88 17.68 1.59 4.64
C ARG A 88 18.84 1.02 5.46
N ASN A 89 19.57 1.90 6.13
CA ASN A 89 20.80 1.53 6.85
C ASN A 89 20.54 0.96 8.24
N ASP A 90 19.39 1.34 8.84
CA ASP A 90 18.98 0.89 10.18
C ASP A 90 17.54 0.34 10.15
N PRO A 91 17.29 -0.79 9.47
CA PRO A 91 15.97 -1.42 9.49
C PRO A 91 15.67 -1.99 10.89
N PRO A 92 14.40 -1.98 11.31
CA PRO A 92 14.02 -2.58 12.59
C PRO A 92 14.22 -4.10 12.53
N LYS A 93 14.57 -4.72 13.67
CA LYS A 93 14.66 -6.19 13.77
C LYS A 93 13.27 -6.84 13.68
N ASP A 94 12.26 -6.13 14.14
CA ASP A 94 10.86 -6.56 14.11
C ASP A 94 9.91 -5.36 13.95
N LEU A 95 8.69 -5.64 13.53
CA LEU A 95 7.59 -4.69 13.51
C LEU A 95 6.64 -4.97 14.68
N LEU A 96 6.94 -4.37 15.85
CA LEU A 96 6.14 -4.48 17.07
C LEU A 96 5.88 -5.94 17.48
N GLY A 97 6.97 -6.72 17.56
CA GLY A 97 6.98 -8.09 18.02
C GLY A 97 6.86 -9.16 16.92
N SER A 98 6.71 -8.77 15.64
CA SER A 98 6.82 -9.71 14.51
C SER A 98 8.14 -9.49 13.79
N PRO A 99 9.00 -10.51 13.63
CA PRO A 99 10.29 -10.37 12.99
C PRO A 99 10.19 -9.79 11.59
N LEU A 100 11.20 -9.02 11.17
CA LEU A 100 11.28 -8.49 9.82
C LEU A 100 11.63 -9.61 8.84
N ALA A 101 10.74 -9.90 7.90
CA ALA A 101 10.94 -10.92 6.86
C ALA A 101 11.66 -10.35 5.64
N GLU A 102 11.34 -9.12 5.23
CA GLU A 102 11.88 -8.51 4.00
C GLU A 102 11.86 -6.99 4.08
N MET A 103 12.82 -6.34 3.42
CA MET A 103 12.82 -4.90 3.14
C MET A 103 12.84 -4.67 1.64
N LYS A 104 11.89 -3.86 1.14
CA LYS A 104 11.80 -3.44 -0.28
C LYS A 104 12.07 -1.95 -0.40
N THR A 105 12.86 -1.54 -1.40
CA THR A 105 13.36 -0.16 -1.54
C THR A 105 13.13 0.47 -2.91
N PHE A 106 12.29 -0.11 -3.77
CA PHE A 106 12.10 0.37 -5.16
C PHE A 106 11.17 1.59 -5.28
N ASP A 107 10.23 1.81 -4.34
CA ASP A 107 9.33 2.98 -4.31
C ASP A 107 9.15 3.47 -2.86
N GLY A 108 10.24 3.98 -2.28
CA GLY A 108 10.34 4.27 -0.85
C GLY A 108 10.99 3.13 -0.07
N VAL A 109 10.64 2.98 1.20
CA VAL A 109 11.13 1.87 2.06
C VAL A 109 9.94 1.15 2.66
N LYS A 110 9.78 -0.12 2.33
CA LYS A 110 8.73 -1.01 2.85
C LYS A 110 9.35 -2.12 3.68
N TYR A 111 8.93 -2.23 4.90
CA TYR A 111 9.23 -3.33 5.82
C TYR A 111 8.08 -4.32 5.82
N LEU A 112 8.35 -5.58 5.55
CA LEU A 112 7.41 -6.69 5.60
C LEU A 112 7.77 -7.60 6.77
N ALA A 113 6.83 -7.85 7.67
CA ALA A 113 7.00 -8.74 8.80
C ALA A 113 6.50 -10.17 8.51
N GLU A 114 6.96 -11.15 9.31
CA GLU A 114 6.59 -12.57 9.14
C GLU A 114 5.09 -12.84 9.33
N ASP A 115 4.38 -12.01 10.13
CA ASP A 115 2.93 -12.10 10.29
C ASP A 115 2.13 -11.53 9.09
N GLY A 116 2.82 -11.12 8.02
CA GLY A 116 2.26 -10.51 6.82
C GLY A 116 1.93 -9.02 6.98
N SER A 117 2.05 -8.45 8.18
CA SER A 117 1.90 -7.00 8.36
C SER A 117 3.08 -6.25 7.72
N TRP A 118 2.82 -5.01 7.28
CA TRP A 118 3.87 -4.20 6.71
C TRP A 118 3.72 -2.71 7.04
N LEU A 119 4.84 -2.02 6.97
CA LEU A 119 4.97 -0.57 7.14
C LEU A 119 5.80 0.00 5.99
N MET A 120 5.31 1.05 5.34
CA MET A 120 6.00 1.67 4.20
C MET A 120 6.12 3.17 4.39
N PHE A 121 7.27 3.70 4.03
CA PHE A 121 7.57 5.13 3.99
C PHE A 121 7.80 5.57 2.55
N ARG A 122 7.09 6.60 2.13
CA ARG A 122 7.24 7.19 0.81
C ARG A 122 7.27 8.71 0.92
N THR A 123 8.33 9.31 0.43
CA THR A 123 8.43 10.77 0.37
C THR A 123 7.86 11.29 -0.94
N SER A 124 7.24 12.46 -0.91
CA SER A 124 6.87 13.16 -2.15
C SER A 124 8.12 13.75 -2.81
N GLY A 125 8.19 13.69 -4.13
CA GLY A 125 9.25 14.34 -4.91
C GLY A 125 9.12 15.85 -5.00
N THR A 126 7.91 16.38 -4.83
CA THR A 126 7.58 17.80 -5.10
C THR A 126 6.99 18.53 -3.90
N GLU A 127 6.41 17.81 -2.95
CA GLU A 127 5.73 18.39 -1.79
C GLU A 127 6.49 18.06 -0.49
N PRO A 128 6.47 18.93 0.52
CA PRO A 128 7.11 18.69 1.81
C PRO A 128 6.27 17.75 2.68
N ILE A 129 5.99 16.56 2.16
CA ILE A 129 5.20 15.52 2.85
C ILE A 129 5.89 14.17 2.77
N ILE A 130 5.68 13.40 3.83
CA ILE A 130 5.93 11.96 3.87
C ILE A 130 4.60 11.25 4.05
N ARG A 131 4.42 10.17 3.31
CA ARG A 131 3.30 9.24 3.44
C ARG A 131 3.79 7.98 4.13
N ILE A 132 3.10 7.60 5.18
CA ILE A 132 3.38 6.38 5.93
C ILE A 132 2.16 5.48 5.76
N TYR A 133 2.37 4.29 5.24
CA TYR A 133 1.33 3.33 4.92
C TYR A 133 1.51 2.08 5.78
N SER A 134 0.42 1.45 6.14
CA SER A 134 0.47 0.17 6.84
C SER A 134 -0.73 -0.70 6.50
N GLU A 135 -0.51 -2.00 6.53
CA GLU A 135 -1.53 -3.02 6.42
C GLU A 135 -1.25 -4.15 7.40
N ALA A 136 -2.32 -4.68 8.00
CA ALA A 136 -2.26 -5.80 8.92
C ALA A 136 -3.62 -6.48 9.04
N GLY A 137 -3.70 -7.60 9.73
CA GLY A 137 -4.95 -8.33 9.95
C GLY A 137 -5.98 -7.62 10.84
N SER A 138 -5.63 -6.48 11.47
CA SER A 138 -6.54 -5.73 12.35
C SER A 138 -6.27 -4.24 12.40
N ALA A 139 -7.32 -3.43 12.59
CA ALA A 139 -7.21 -1.98 12.71
C ALA A 139 -6.35 -1.52 13.90
N PRO A 140 -6.40 -2.13 15.10
CA PRO A 140 -5.50 -1.77 16.19
C PRO A 140 -4.02 -2.00 15.85
N ARG A 141 -3.70 -3.07 15.10
CA ARG A 141 -2.33 -3.36 14.63
C ARG A 141 -1.85 -2.29 13.66
N VAL A 142 -2.69 -1.93 12.67
CA VAL A 142 -2.39 -0.86 11.70
C VAL A 142 -2.10 0.47 12.40
N LYS A 143 -2.97 0.88 13.33
CA LYS A 143 -2.77 2.13 14.10
C LYS A 143 -1.44 2.16 14.86
N LYS A 144 -1.06 1.04 15.49
CA LYS A 144 0.23 0.94 16.20
C LYS A 144 1.41 1.03 15.25
N LEU A 145 1.34 0.39 14.07
CA LEU A 145 2.39 0.45 13.06
C LEU A 145 2.54 1.85 12.47
N LEU A 146 1.44 2.53 12.16
CA LEU A 146 1.47 3.92 11.70
C LEU A 146 2.05 4.86 12.75
N GLU A 147 1.69 4.70 14.02
CA GLU A 147 2.26 5.51 15.09
C GLU A 147 3.77 5.23 15.26
N TYR A 148 4.19 3.97 15.22
CA TYR A 148 5.61 3.63 15.19
C TYR A 148 6.33 4.30 14.01
N GLY A 149 5.74 4.26 12.82
CA GLY A 149 6.29 4.95 11.64
C GLY A 149 6.38 6.46 11.82
N ARG A 150 5.35 7.08 12.42
CA ARG A 150 5.33 8.51 12.72
C ARG A 150 6.45 8.88 13.69
N GLN A 151 6.66 8.11 14.74
CA GLN A 151 7.73 8.35 15.71
C GLN A 151 9.12 8.23 15.06
N ARG A 152 9.34 7.25 14.17
CA ARG A 152 10.59 7.15 13.42
C ARG A 152 10.84 8.37 12.51
N ALA A 153 9.80 8.93 11.90
CA ALA A 153 9.94 10.13 11.09
C ALA A 153 10.25 11.39 11.92
N LEU A 154 9.74 11.47 13.13
CA LEU A 154 9.97 12.61 14.03
C LEU A 154 11.33 12.56 14.76
N ALA A 155 11.98 11.40 14.80
CA ALA A 155 13.26 11.22 15.48
C ALA A 155 14.47 11.77 14.71
N LEU A 156 14.30 12.24 13.46
CA LEU A 156 15.29 12.87 12.58
C LEU A 156 14.88 14.30 12.21
#